data_5a9d9a778b601767fdb28b12b0f7acf8
#
_entry.id   5a9d9a778b601767fdb28b12b0f7acf8
#
_cell.length_a   1.000
_cell.length_b   1.000
_cell.length_c   1.000
_cell.angle_alpha   90.00
_cell.angle_beta   90.00
_cell.angle_gamma   90.00
#
_symmetry.space_group_name_H-M   'P 1'
#
loop_
_entity.id
_entity.type
_entity.pdbx_description
1 polymer ?
#
loop_
_entity_poly.entity_id
_entity_poly.type
_entity_poly.pdbx_seq_one_letter_code
_entity_poly.pdbx_strand_id
1 'polypeptide(L)'
;SGNQGITVSMPVLVYAREYKIPEDKMLRALALSNLISLHEKRYIGSLSAYCGATSAATGAACGIAYMLGGSYEDVCGIITNTINTTGGMVCDGAKSSCASKIATAVGMALLAMDMSEKGRVFKPGEGLVEDNVEETIESVGRMGREGMKSTDVEILKIMLGK
;
A
#
# COMPACT_ATOMS: atom_id res chain seq x y z
N SER A 1 -7.65 2.32 12.82
CA SER A 1 -7.41 1.36 13.91
C SER A 1 -7.08 -0.02 13.34
N GLY A 2 -6.65 -0.93 14.21
CA GLY A 2 -6.25 -2.27 13.82
C GLY A 2 -4.98 -2.30 12.95
N ASN A 3 -4.77 -3.44 12.29
CA ASN A 3 -3.54 -3.68 11.51
C ASN A 3 -3.29 -2.64 10.43
N GLN A 4 -4.35 -2.19 9.74
CA GLN A 4 -4.22 -1.17 8.71
C GLN A 4 -3.76 0.19 9.26
N GLY A 5 -4.41 0.66 10.33
CA GLY A 5 -4.05 1.94 10.96
C GLY A 5 -2.64 1.93 11.54
N ILE A 6 -2.21 0.80 12.11
CA ILE A 6 -0.83 0.64 12.59
C ILE A 6 0.15 0.63 11.42
N THR A 7 -0.14 -0.10 10.35
CA THR A 7 0.74 -0.21 9.18
C THR A 7 0.92 1.13 8.47
N VAL A 8 -0.13 1.94 8.37
CA VAL A 8 -0.05 3.24 7.69
C VAL A 8 0.65 4.31 8.51
N SER A 9 0.68 4.20 9.85
CA SER A 9 1.22 5.25 10.71
C SER A 9 2.54 4.89 11.38
N MET A 10 2.73 3.67 11.87
CA MET A 10 3.93 3.32 12.64
C MET A 10 5.24 3.48 11.86
N PRO A 11 5.37 3.06 10.59
CA PRO A 11 6.61 3.29 9.85
C PRO A 11 6.94 4.78 9.73
N VAL A 12 5.94 5.63 9.47
CA VAL A 12 6.11 7.10 9.40
C VAL A 12 6.61 7.65 10.72
N LEU A 13 6.02 7.22 11.85
CA LEU A 13 6.44 7.65 13.20
C LEU A 13 7.87 7.20 13.55
N VAL A 14 8.22 5.96 13.19
CA VAL A 14 9.58 5.42 13.44
C VAL A 14 10.62 6.22 12.66
N TYR A 15 10.37 6.44 11.36
CA TYR A 15 11.28 7.25 10.53
C TYR A 15 11.36 8.70 11.03
N ALA A 16 10.22 9.32 11.41
CA ALA A 16 10.24 10.67 11.94
C ALA A 16 11.08 10.81 13.21
N ARG A 17 11.03 9.83 14.10
CA ARG A 17 11.85 9.80 15.32
C ARG A 17 13.33 9.60 15.00
N GLU A 18 13.65 8.63 14.17
CA GLU A 18 15.03 8.29 13.82
C GLU A 18 15.74 9.46 13.12
N TYR A 19 15.07 10.10 12.18
CA TYR A 19 15.61 11.23 11.41
C TYR A 19 15.34 12.59 12.07
N LYS A 20 14.78 12.63 13.30
CA LYS A 20 14.49 13.84 14.07
C LYS A 20 13.68 14.88 13.26
N ILE A 21 12.70 14.40 12.55
CA ILE A 21 11.81 15.22 11.70
C ILE A 21 10.96 16.13 12.62
N PRO A 22 10.79 17.44 12.29
CA PRO A 22 9.89 18.32 13.00
C PRO A 22 8.45 17.80 13.05
N GLU A 23 7.76 18.04 14.14
CA GLU A 23 6.42 17.51 14.40
C GLU A 23 5.40 17.90 13.33
N ASP A 24 5.40 19.14 12.88
CA ASP A 24 4.48 19.62 11.82
C ASP A 24 4.68 18.86 10.50
N LYS A 25 5.94 18.58 10.13
CA LYS A 25 6.27 17.80 8.94
C LYS A 25 5.85 16.33 9.10
N MET A 26 6.07 15.76 10.27
CA MET A 26 5.60 14.40 10.60
C MET A 26 4.07 14.30 10.52
N LEU A 27 3.34 15.28 11.07
CA LEU A 27 1.88 15.28 11.00
C LEU A 27 1.35 15.37 9.56
N ARG A 28 1.99 16.18 8.70
CA ARG A 28 1.67 16.24 7.27
C ARG A 28 1.96 14.91 6.56
N ALA A 29 3.06 14.27 6.89
CA ALA A 29 3.42 12.96 6.34
C ALA A 29 2.41 11.88 6.77
N LEU A 30 1.94 11.89 8.01
CA LEU A 30 0.88 11.02 8.49
C LEU A 30 -0.45 11.28 7.76
N ALA A 31 -0.78 12.54 7.52
CA ALA A 31 -1.96 12.89 6.74
C ALA A 31 -1.86 12.34 5.31
N LEU A 32 -0.72 12.58 4.62
CA LEU A 32 -0.47 12.07 3.27
C LEU A 32 -0.55 10.54 3.23
N SER A 33 0.13 9.87 4.14
CA SER A 33 0.12 8.41 4.27
C SER A 33 -1.31 7.85 4.36
N ASN A 34 -2.13 8.43 5.23
CA ASN A 34 -3.52 8.01 5.41
C ASN A 34 -4.38 8.32 4.17
N LEU A 35 -4.22 9.48 3.55
CA LEU A 35 -4.98 9.88 2.37
C LEU A 35 -4.68 8.96 1.18
N ILE A 36 -3.42 8.60 0.92
CA ILE A 36 -3.05 7.67 -0.14
C ILE A 36 -3.68 6.30 0.12
N SER A 37 -3.55 5.76 1.33
CA SER A 37 -4.16 4.48 1.67
C SER A 37 -5.69 4.49 1.51
N LEU A 38 -6.36 5.58 1.87
CA LEU A 38 -7.80 5.75 1.70
C LEU A 38 -8.17 5.88 0.22
N HIS A 39 -7.36 6.58 -0.57
CA HIS A 39 -7.56 6.77 -2.00
C HIS A 39 -7.52 5.43 -2.74
N GLU A 40 -6.49 4.61 -2.52
CA GLU A 40 -6.44 3.25 -3.09
C GLU A 40 -7.65 2.41 -2.66
N LYS A 41 -8.03 2.47 -1.38
CA LYS A 41 -9.19 1.72 -0.87
C LYS A 41 -10.52 2.16 -1.47
N ARG A 42 -10.64 3.37 -1.96
CA ARG A 42 -11.84 3.82 -2.67
C ARG A 42 -12.12 2.97 -3.91
N TYR A 43 -11.08 2.52 -4.60
CA TYR A 43 -11.19 1.66 -5.78
C TYR A 43 -11.32 0.18 -5.42
N ILE A 44 -10.59 -0.29 -4.41
CA ILE A 44 -10.63 -1.69 -3.95
C ILE A 44 -11.95 -2.02 -3.25
N GLY A 45 -12.50 -1.07 -2.49
CA GLY A 45 -13.68 -1.27 -1.64
C GLY A 45 -13.32 -1.50 -0.17
N SER A 46 -14.36 -1.47 0.70
CA SER A 46 -14.20 -1.60 2.14
C SER A 46 -13.89 -3.03 2.59
N LEU A 47 -14.43 -4.01 1.88
CA LEU A 47 -14.22 -5.45 2.08
C LEU A 47 -13.81 -6.09 0.77
N SER A 48 -12.70 -6.79 0.77
CA SER A 48 -12.14 -7.49 -0.38
C SER A 48 -11.12 -8.52 0.10
N ALA A 49 -10.91 -9.57 -0.67
CA ALA A 49 -9.78 -10.49 -0.50
C ALA A 49 -8.43 -9.79 -0.75
N TYR A 50 -8.39 -8.60 -1.32
CA TYR A 50 -7.19 -7.78 -1.42
C TYR A 50 -6.72 -7.33 -0.03
N CYS A 51 -5.48 -7.63 0.31
CA CYS A 51 -4.97 -7.34 1.65
C CYS A 51 -4.75 -5.84 1.86
N GLY A 52 -5.44 -5.28 2.85
CA GLY A 52 -5.30 -3.86 3.21
C GLY A 52 -3.91 -3.47 3.72
N ALA A 53 -3.04 -4.41 4.05
CA ALA A 53 -1.65 -4.14 4.38
C ALA A 53 -0.89 -3.52 3.20
N THR A 54 -1.22 -3.89 1.96
CA THR A 54 -0.61 -3.32 0.76
C THR A 54 -0.87 -1.81 0.67
N SER A 55 -2.14 -1.39 0.66
CA SER A 55 -2.49 0.04 0.59
C SER A 55 -1.96 0.84 1.77
N ALA A 56 -1.95 0.24 2.98
CA ALA A 56 -1.41 0.89 4.16
C ALA A 56 0.11 1.08 4.10
N ALA A 57 0.84 0.07 3.60
CA ALA A 57 2.29 0.15 3.41
C ALA A 57 2.68 1.13 2.30
N THR A 58 1.92 1.15 1.19
CA THR A 58 2.10 2.14 0.11
C THR A 58 2.00 3.55 0.67
N GLY A 59 0.92 3.84 1.40
CA GLY A 59 0.72 5.13 2.05
C GLY A 59 1.87 5.49 3.01
N ALA A 60 2.33 4.53 3.83
CA ALA A 60 3.43 4.76 4.76
C ALA A 60 4.73 5.14 4.03
N ALA A 61 5.11 4.42 2.97
CA ALA A 61 6.31 4.74 2.19
C ALA A 61 6.22 6.12 1.51
N CYS A 62 5.05 6.48 0.98
CA CYS A 62 4.81 7.82 0.43
C CYS A 62 4.97 8.91 1.48
N GLY A 63 4.44 8.69 2.70
CA GLY A 63 4.63 9.62 3.83
C GLY A 63 6.10 9.76 4.22
N ILE A 64 6.85 8.66 4.24
CA ILE A 64 8.30 8.66 4.51
C ILE A 64 9.03 9.42 3.42
N ALA A 65 8.79 9.13 2.14
CA ALA A 65 9.39 9.84 1.02
C ALA A 65 9.17 11.35 1.12
N TYR A 66 7.94 11.78 1.41
CA TYR A 66 7.62 13.18 1.64
C TYR A 66 8.46 13.80 2.77
N MET A 67 8.61 13.11 3.90
CA MET A 67 9.43 13.60 5.01
C MET A 67 10.91 13.76 4.62
N LEU A 68 11.41 12.89 3.76
CA LEU A 68 12.80 12.89 3.31
C LEU A 68 13.05 13.81 2.12
N GLY A 69 12.01 14.48 1.61
CA GLY A 69 12.12 15.46 0.53
C GLY A 69 11.83 14.91 -0.86
N GLY A 70 11.24 13.72 -0.94
CA GLY A 70 10.79 13.13 -2.20
C GLY A 70 9.78 13.99 -2.95
N SER A 71 9.85 13.91 -4.27
CA SER A 71 9.00 14.63 -5.21
C SER A 71 7.61 13.99 -5.36
N TYR A 72 6.73 14.63 -6.11
CA TYR A 72 5.46 14.03 -6.54
C TYR A 72 5.68 12.79 -7.41
N GLU A 73 6.66 12.85 -8.31
CA GLU A 73 7.06 11.75 -9.18
C GLU A 73 7.53 10.55 -8.37
N ASP A 74 8.29 10.78 -7.28
CA ASP A 74 8.70 9.71 -6.36
C ASP A 74 7.49 9.05 -5.71
N VAL A 75 6.52 9.83 -5.25
CA VAL A 75 5.27 9.30 -4.68
C VAL A 75 4.51 8.46 -5.70
N CYS A 76 4.39 8.92 -6.94
CA CYS A 76 3.76 8.15 -8.02
C CYS A 76 4.48 6.83 -8.29
N GLY A 77 5.82 6.86 -8.34
CA GLY A 77 6.65 5.67 -8.54
C GLY A 77 6.53 4.66 -7.40
N ILE A 78 6.49 5.13 -6.15
CA ILE A 78 6.28 4.29 -4.96
C ILE A 78 4.93 3.57 -5.04
N ILE A 79 3.86 4.30 -5.36
CA ILE A 79 2.53 3.72 -5.50
C ILE A 79 2.57 2.64 -6.60
N THR A 80 2.99 3.01 -7.80
CA THR A 80 3.03 2.11 -8.97
C THR A 80 3.80 0.83 -8.65
N ASN A 81 5.02 0.94 -8.12
CA ASN A 81 5.85 -0.22 -7.82
C ASN A 81 5.26 -1.10 -6.71
N THR A 82 4.73 -0.49 -5.64
CA THR A 82 4.22 -1.24 -4.49
C THR A 82 2.98 -2.03 -4.84
N ILE A 83 1.96 -1.39 -5.42
CA ILE A 83 0.67 -2.06 -5.67
C ILE A 83 0.77 -3.13 -6.76
N ASN A 84 1.66 -2.95 -7.74
CA ASN A 84 1.89 -3.97 -8.78
C ASN A 84 2.74 -5.14 -8.28
N THR A 85 3.53 -4.98 -7.23
CA THR A 85 4.31 -6.07 -6.63
C THR A 85 3.51 -6.85 -5.57
N THR A 86 2.79 -6.15 -4.69
CA THR A 86 2.10 -6.77 -3.54
C THR A 86 0.60 -6.90 -3.71
N GLY A 87 0.04 -6.48 -4.83
CA GLY A 87 -1.41 -6.50 -5.11
C GLY A 87 -2.06 -7.89 -5.11
N GLY A 88 -1.26 -8.95 -5.25
CA GLY A 88 -1.73 -10.34 -5.15
C GLY A 88 -1.81 -10.90 -3.72
N MET A 89 -1.44 -10.14 -2.71
CA MET A 89 -1.52 -10.58 -1.32
C MET A 89 -2.97 -10.67 -0.86
N VAL A 90 -3.42 -11.87 -0.46
CA VAL A 90 -4.81 -12.08 -0.06
C VAL A 90 -5.02 -11.82 1.43
N CYS A 91 -6.23 -11.31 1.76
CA CYS A 91 -6.74 -11.17 3.11
C CYS A 91 -7.61 -12.38 3.46
N ASP A 92 -7.24 -13.10 4.49
CA ASP A 92 -7.93 -14.26 5.04
C ASP A 92 -8.45 -13.99 6.46
N GLY A 93 -8.69 -12.73 6.79
CA GLY A 93 -9.10 -12.25 8.11
C GLY A 93 -7.91 -12.00 9.03
N ALA A 94 -8.20 -11.41 10.21
CA ALA A 94 -7.17 -11.05 11.19
C ALA A 94 -6.58 -12.31 11.85
N LYS A 95 -5.37 -12.66 11.50
CA LYS A 95 -4.61 -13.84 11.95
C LYS A 95 -3.18 -13.43 12.35
N SER A 96 -2.48 -14.34 13.03
CA SER A 96 -1.05 -14.16 13.35
C SER A 96 -0.18 -13.95 12.09
N SER A 97 -0.56 -14.55 10.96
CA SER A 97 0.08 -14.35 9.65
C SER A 97 0.04 -12.90 9.15
N CYS A 98 -0.86 -12.07 9.68
CA CYS A 98 -0.89 -10.63 9.33
C CYS A 98 0.42 -9.92 9.71
N ALA A 99 1.12 -10.37 10.75
CA ALA A 99 2.43 -9.80 11.10
C ALA A 99 3.42 -9.94 9.95
N SER A 100 3.52 -11.13 9.34
CA SER A 100 4.38 -11.39 8.20
C SER A 100 3.91 -10.65 6.93
N LYS A 101 2.59 -10.61 6.68
CA LYS A 101 2.01 -9.86 5.56
C LYS A 101 2.32 -8.37 5.65
N ILE A 102 2.22 -7.78 6.85
CA ILE A 102 2.57 -6.38 7.11
C ILE A 102 4.06 -6.15 6.88
N ALA A 103 4.92 -7.00 7.46
CA ALA A 103 6.37 -6.89 7.28
C ALA A 103 6.77 -6.96 5.79
N THR A 104 6.18 -7.88 5.03
CA THR A 104 6.40 -8.03 3.58
C THR A 104 5.93 -6.79 2.82
N ALA A 105 4.72 -6.30 3.11
CA ALA A 105 4.18 -5.13 2.43
C ALA A 105 5.01 -3.86 2.71
N VAL A 106 5.37 -3.62 3.97
CA VAL A 106 6.22 -2.48 4.36
C VAL A 106 7.61 -2.59 3.75
N GLY A 107 8.23 -3.78 3.81
CA GLY A 107 9.53 -4.01 3.20
C GLY A 107 9.53 -3.75 1.69
N MET A 108 8.47 -4.22 0.98
CA MET A 108 8.33 -3.94 -0.46
C MET A 108 8.09 -2.46 -0.75
N ALA A 109 7.28 -1.78 0.07
CA ALA A 109 7.02 -0.35 -0.12
C ALA A 109 8.28 0.51 0.09
N LEU A 110 9.14 0.14 1.05
CA LEU A 110 10.45 0.78 1.24
C LEU A 110 11.41 0.47 0.08
N LEU A 111 11.39 -0.75 -0.45
CA LEU A 111 12.12 -1.07 -1.67
C LEU A 111 11.60 -0.27 -2.86
N ALA A 112 10.29 -0.11 -3.00
CA ALA A 112 9.69 0.71 -4.04
C ALA A 112 10.11 2.18 -3.95
N MET A 113 10.31 2.70 -2.73
CA MET A 113 10.86 4.03 -2.49
C MET A 113 12.29 4.13 -3.01
N ASP A 114 13.18 3.19 -2.66
CA ASP A 114 14.55 3.14 -3.17
C ASP A 114 14.60 2.98 -4.70
N MET A 115 13.71 2.19 -5.28
CA MET A 115 13.57 2.04 -6.72
C MET A 115 13.16 3.36 -7.39
N SER A 116 12.17 4.06 -6.84
CA SER A 116 11.66 5.32 -7.38
C SER A 116 12.72 6.42 -7.36
N GLU A 117 13.44 6.57 -6.25
CA GLU A 117 14.57 7.51 -6.14
C GLU A 117 15.65 7.26 -7.21
N LYS A 118 15.78 6.03 -7.69
CA LYS A 118 16.72 5.63 -8.75
C LYS A 118 16.10 5.67 -10.15
N GLY A 119 14.88 6.21 -10.29
CA GLY A 119 14.16 6.26 -11.57
C GLY A 119 13.71 4.88 -12.09
N ARG A 120 13.64 3.88 -11.21
CA ARG A 120 13.23 2.50 -11.55
C ARG A 120 11.76 2.31 -11.22
N VAL A 121 10.90 2.76 -12.11
CA VAL A 121 9.45 2.62 -11.99
C VAL A 121 8.95 1.72 -13.11
N PHE A 122 8.03 0.81 -12.79
CA PHE A 122 7.35 -0.03 -13.77
C PHE A 122 6.65 0.83 -14.82
N LYS A 123 6.65 0.35 -16.06
CA LYS A 123 6.19 1.12 -17.22
C LYS A 123 4.81 0.67 -17.69
N PRO A 124 4.05 1.57 -18.36
CA PRO A 124 2.80 1.20 -18.99
C PRO A 124 2.90 -0.06 -19.83
N GLY A 125 1.92 -0.98 -19.66
CA GLY A 125 1.91 -2.28 -20.32
C GLY A 125 2.64 -3.40 -19.56
N GLU A 126 3.32 -3.11 -18.45
CA GLU A 126 3.88 -4.12 -17.55
C GLU A 126 2.79 -4.58 -16.57
N GLY A 127 2.01 -5.59 -16.97
CA GLY A 127 0.93 -6.15 -16.16
C GLY A 127 -0.25 -5.18 -16.00
N LEU A 128 -0.49 -4.69 -14.78
CA LEU A 128 -1.59 -3.78 -14.46
C LEU A 128 -1.18 -2.30 -14.47
N VAL A 129 0.05 -2.01 -14.91
CA VAL A 129 0.55 -0.64 -14.97
C VAL A 129 -0.04 0.08 -16.18
N GLU A 130 -0.69 1.21 -15.92
CA GLU A 130 -1.32 2.06 -16.92
C GLU A 130 -0.46 3.32 -17.20
N ASP A 131 -0.95 4.22 -18.06
CA ASP A 131 -0.20 5.41 -18.49
C ASP A 131 0.11 6.39 -17.36
N ASN A 132 -0.67 6.38 -16.29
CA ASN A 132 -0.44 7.20 -15.10
C ASN A 132 -0.81 6.45 -13.81
N VAL A 133 -0.43 7.03 -12.68
CA VAL A 133 -0.62 6.43 -11.36
C VAL A 133 -2.10 6.26 -11.00
N GLU A 134 -2.98 7.19 -11.39
CA GLU A 134 -4.41 7.12 -11.07
C GLU A 134 -5.08 5.96 -11.81
N GLU A 135 -4.82 5.80 -13.09
CA GLU A 135 -5.32 4.68 -13.89
C GLU A 135 -4.74 3.35 -13.38
N THR A 136 -3.49 3.33 -12.93
CA THR A 136 -2.87 2.16 -12.31
C THR A 136 -3.58 1.79 -11.01
N ILE A 137 -3.89 2.76 -10.14
CA ILE A 137 -4.67 2.54 -8.91
C ILE A 137 -6.07 2.00 -9.25
N GLU A 138 -6.71 2.55 -10.27
CA GLU A 138 -8.03 2.09 -10.71
C GLU A 138 -8.00 0.66 -11.23
N SER A 139 -7.03 0.29 -12.06
CA SER A 139 -6.86 -1.06 -12.61
C SER A 139 -6.59 -2.09 -11.51
N VAL A 140 -5.68 -1.81 -10.59
CA VAL A 140 -5.42 -2.67 -9.43
C VAL A 140 -6.64 -2.71 -8.50
N GLY A 141 -7.31 -1.58 -8.30
CA GLY A 141 -8.54 -1.49 -7.50
C GLY A 141 -9.67 -2.32 -8.09
N ARG A 142 -9.86 -2.28 -9.42
CA ARG A 142 -10.83 -3.12 -10.13
C ARG A 142 -10.51 -4.60 -9.98
N MET A 143 -9.24 -4.98 -10.12
CA MET A 143 -8.81 -6.37 -9.86
C MET A 143 -9.16 -6.80 -8.42
N GLY A 144 -8.89 -5.96 -7.43
CA GLY A 144 -9.22 -6.23 -6.03
C GLY A 144 -10.72 -6.28 -5.76
N ARG A 145 -11.51 -5.39 -6.36
CA ARG A 145 -12.95 -5.29 -6.14
C ARG A 145 -13.73 -6.35 -6.90
N GLU A 146 -13.46 -6.48 -8.20
CA GLU A 146 -14.24 -7.36 -9.08
C GLU A 146 -13.58 -8.72 -9.25
N GLY A 147 -12.28 -8.75 -9.53
CA GLY A 147 -11.53 -9.97 -9.79
C GLY A 147 -11.42 -10.89 -8.57
N MET A 148 -11.36 -10.32 -7.36
CA MET A 148 -11.22 -11.11 -6.13
C MET A 148 -12.54 -11.49 -5.46
N LYS A 149 -13.70 -11.21 -6.04
CA LYS A 149 -15.01 -11.62 -5.46
C LYS A 149 -15.13 -13.12 -5.24
N SER A 150 -14.78 -13.92 -6.24
CA SER A 150 -14.80 -15.38 -6.12
C SER A 150 -13.73 -15.88 -5.14
N THR A 151 -12.58 -15.23 -5.11
CA THR A 151 -11.51 -15.52 -4.16
C THR A 151 -11.96 -15.30 -2.72
N ASP A 152 -12.69 -14.21 -2.44
CA ASP A 152 -13.22 -13.90 -1.11
C ASP A 152 -14.23 -14.96 -0.66
N VAL A 153 -15.15 -15.36 -1.54
CA VAL A 153 -16.10 -16.44 -1.29
C VAL A 153 -15.41 -17.76 -1.01
N GLU A 154 -14.39 -18.10 -1.79
CA GLU A 154 -13.66 -19.36 -1.61
C GLU A 154 -12.84 -19.39 -0.32
N ILE A 155 -12.19 -18.28 0.04
CA ILE A 155 -11.51 -18.14 1.33
C ILE A 155 -12.50 -18.37 2.47
N LEU A 156 -13.69 -17.78 2.39
CA LEU A 156 -14.72 -17.95 3.42
C LEU A 156 -15.17 -19.41 3.54
N LYS A 157 -15.38 -20.12 2.43
CA LYS A 157 -15.73 -21.55 2.45
C LYS A 157 -14.64 -22.38 3.13
N ILE A 158 -13.39 -22.18 2.75
CA ILE A 158 -12.24 -22.87 3.34
C ILE A 158 -12.20 -22.63 4.87
N MET A 159 -12.39 -21.37 5.30
CA MET A 159 -12.40 -21.01 6.73
C MET A 159 -13.56 -21.65 7.50
N LEU A 160 -14.67 -21.93 6.83
CA LEU A 160 -15.84 -22.59 7.41
C LEU A 160 -15.81 -24.11 7.28
N GLY A 161 -14.76 -24.69 6.69
CA GLY A 161 -14.64 -26.14 6.46
C GLY A 161 -15.66 -26.67 5.44
N LYS A 162 -16.03 -25.88 4.46
CA LYS A 162 -17.03 -26.23 3.44
C LYS A 162 -16.39 -26.40 2.07
#